data_4938d0f2b60d993fd04bb4bce55ace1e
#
_entry.id   4938d0f2b60d993fd04bb4bce55ace1e
#
_cell.length_a   1.000
_cell.length_b   1.000
_cell.length_c   1.000
_cell.angle_alpha   90.00
_cell.angle_beta   90.00
_cell.angle_gamma   90.00
#
_symmetry.space_group_name_H-M   'P 1'
#
loop_
_entity.id
_entity.type
_entity.pdbx_description
1 polymer ?
#
loop_
_entity_poly.entity_id
_entity_poly.type
_entity_poly.pdbx_seq_one_letter_code
_entity_poly.pdbx_strand_id
1 'polypeptide(L)'
;MNKIYTLLLIIIISGCNSSRNASIESLIESGDIDELKKRKKEYVDAMNTMKVELNEINNGISLLDENERLTLVSKYEIQQTIFNTYIEAQANLKTRKNVLILPEFQGTLEKVFVSEGQKVKKGQLLAEINDSGLNEQYEQMVIQAEFAKENFERTQRLWDNNIGSEMQYLKSKTDYEASKKMVDQMKDRLSKTKIYAPFDGEIDEIISNVGSNLIPGVSQILRLVNLDIIYAESFVSEKYISFIVEGTEAIVQIPLLNMDYRSSVNQTGNFINPSNRTFRIEVPVENFDNRIKQNLDAKIKINIYKKDDAIVIPLRIVREDALGKNFVYVMSEDNKEGVYLTSKQFITLGNKSEDKVEVTEGLDLGDLSLIHI
;
A
#
# COMPACT_ATOMS: atom_id res chain seq x y z
N MET A 1 -0.47 89.71 67.65
CA MET A 1 -0.83 88.83 68.74
C MET A 1 -1.22 87.46 68.12
N ASN A 2 -0.26 86.59 68.06
CA ASN A 2 -0.09 85.34 68.78
C ASN A 2 -1.16 84.26 68.54
N LYS A 3 -0.87 83.25 67.88
CA LYS A 3 -0.66 81.94 68.58
C LYS A 3 -0.15 80.86 67.57
N ILE A 4 0.99 80.38 67.92
CA ILE A 4 1.63 79.17 67.41
C ILE A 4 0.71 77.96 67.68
N TYR A 5 0.30 77.25 66.65
CA TYR A 5 -0.18 75.92 66.83
C TYR A 5 0.80 74.95 66.08
N THR A 6 1.59 74.31 66.93
CA THR A 6 2.39 73.14 66.56
C THR A 6 1.48 72.01 66.14
N LEU A 7 1.35 71.77 64.85
CA LEU A 7 0.63 70.60 64.36
C LEU A 7 1.56 69.45 64.28
N LEU A 8 1.38 68.54 65.22
CA LEU A 8 2.06 67.29 65.31
C LEU A 8 1.62 66.44 64.12
N LEU A 9 2.47 66.31 63.10
CA LEU A 9 2.21 65.48 61.89
C LEU A 9 2.50 64.04 62.31
N ILE A 10 1.43 63.29 62.64
CA ILE A 10 1.49 61.85 62.81
C ILE A 10 1.50 61.27 61.40
N ILE A 11 2.70 60.89 60.96
CA ILE A 11 2.85 60.07 59.77
C ILE A 11 2.41 58.70 60.14
N ILE A 12 1.18 58.32 59.75
CA ILE A 12 0.74 56.94 59.71
C ILE A 12 1.46 56.30 58.52
N ILE A 13 2.55 55.64 58.77
CA ILE A 13 3.18 54.75 57.82
C ILE A 13 2.26 53.55 57.75
N SER A 14 1.31 53.59 56.83
CA SER A 14 0.62 52.40 56.36
C SER A 14 1.67 51.54 55.70
N GLY A 15 2.16 50.56 56.45
CA GLY A 15 3.04 49.52 55.93
C GLY A 15 2.32 48.79 54.83
N CYS A 16 2.57 49.18 53.58
CA CYS A 16 2.37 48.25 52.46
C CYS A 16 3.26 47.07 52.70
N ASN A 17 2.65 45.99 53.13
CA ASN A 17 3.27 44.70 53.19
C ASN A 17 3.50 44.25 51.73
N SER A 18 4.49 44.86 51.06
CA SER A 18 5.02 44.35 49.83
C SER A 18 5.80 43.08 50.16
N SER A 19 5.09 41.98 50.19
CA SER A 19 5.75 40.67 49.99
C SER A 19 6.62 40.85 48.77
N ARG A 20 7.94 40.85 48.93
CA ARG A 20 8.91 40.86 47.82
C ARG A 20 8.62 39.67 46.95
N ASN A 21 7.81 39.89 45.96
CA ASN A 21 7.66 38.93 44.85
C ASN A 21 8.99 38.93 44.10
N ALA A 22 9.83 37.94 44.37
CA ALA A 22 11.03 37.72 43.57
C ALA A 22 10.65 37.74 42.09
N SER A 23 11.45 38.41 41.29
CA SER A 23 11.17 38.46 39.84
C SER A 23 11.28 37.04 39.26
N ILE A 24 10.56 36.75 38.20
CA ILE A 24 10.63 35.45 37.54
C ILE A 24 12.08 35.13 37.16
N GLU A 25 12.85 36.13 36.74
CA GLU A 25 14.27 35.99 36.41
C GLU A 25 15.11 35.56 37.59
N SER A 26 14.89 36.17 38.78
CA SER A 26 15.63 35.78 40.01
C SER A 26 15.29 34.37 40.50
N LEU A 27 14.06 33.89 40.22
CA LEU A 27 13.66 32.50 40.54
C LEU A 27 14.26 31.49 39.55
N ILE A 28 14.44 31.89 38.30
CA ILE A 28 15.15 31.07 37.30
C ILE A 28 16.63 30.96 37.63
N GLU A 29 17.26 32.09 38.00
CA GLU A 29 18.69 32.11 38.40
C GLU A 29 18.97 31.31 39.68
N SER A 30 18.04 31.31 40.64
CA SER A 30 18.17 30.52 41.86
C SER A 30 17.95 29.02 41.67
N GLY A 31 17.35 28.61 40.55
CA GLY A 31 17.02 27.20 40.22
C GLY A 31 15.92 26.60 41.10
N ASP A 32 15.14 27.41 41.82
CA ASP A 32 14.05 26.94 42.67
C ASP A 32 12.81 26.54 41.88
N ILE A 33 12.80 25.26 41.51
CA ILE A 33 11.72 24.67 40.67
C ILE A 33 10.37 24.66 41.39
N ASP A 34 10.37 24.50 42.71
CA ASP A 34 9.12 24.39 43.48
C ASP A 34 8.42 25.74 43.61
N GLU A 35 9.17 26.82 43.85
CA GLU A 35 8.61 28.18 43.85
C GLU A 35 8.19 28.61 42.44
N LEU A 36 8.89 28.22 41.38
CA LEU A 36 8.47 28.42 39.99
C LEU A 36 7.15 27.69 39.66
N LYS A 37 6.98 26.45 40.13
CA LYS A 37 5.73 25.70 39.97
C LYS A 37 4.57 26.34 40.72
N LYS A 38 4.79 26.80 41.90
CA LYS A 38 3.80 27.51 42.72
C LYS A 38 3.38 28.82 42.06
N ARG A 39 4.33 29.60 41.56
CA ARG A 39 4.07 30.84 40.83
C ARG A 39 3.27 30.58 39.55
N LYS A 40 3.67 29.53 38.78
CA LYS A 40 2.90 29.11 37.59
C LYS A 40 1.44 28.80 37.92
N LYS A 41 1.22 28.09 39.04
CA LYS A 41 -0.15 27.76 39.50
C LYS A 41 -0.93 29.05 39.85
N GLU A 42 -0.34 29.97 40.61
CA GLU A 42 -0.97 31.24 40.97
C GLU A 42 -1.38 32.06 39.73
N TYR A 43 -0.49 32.14 38.71
CA TYR A 43 -0.82 32.83 37.45
C TYR A 43 -1.90 32.12 36.67
N VAL A 44 -1.90 30.78 36.65
CA VAL A 44 -2.98 30.00 35.97
C VAL A 44 -4.33 30.22 36.67
N ASP A 45 -4.34 30.20 37.99
CA ASP A 45 -5.57 30.44 38.78
C ASP A 45 -6.08 31.87 38.59
N ALA A 46 -5.18 32.87 38.63
CA ALA A 46 -5.52 34.27 38.33
C ALA A 46 -6.06 34.45 36.90
N MET A 47 -5.44 33.79 35.92
CA MET A 47 -5.89 33.83 34.53
C MET A 47 -7.28 33.20 34.37
N ASN A 48 -7.55 32.10 35.08
CA ASN A 48 -8.87 31.45 35.06
C ASN A 48 -9.95 32.36 35.69
N THR A 49 -9.64 33.01 36.80
CA THR A 49 -10.54 34.00 37.44
C THR A 49 -10.84 35.16 36.52
N MET A 50 -9.82 35.75 35.88
CA MET A 50 -9.99 36.82 34.92
C MET A 50 -10.81 36.38 33.68
N LYS A 51 -10.69 35.13 33.24
CA LYS A 51 -11.52 34.60 32.14
C LYS A 51 -13.00 34.53 32.52
N VAL A 52 -13.29 34.09 33.75
CA VAL A 52 -14.68 34.03 34.25
C VAL A 52 -15.27 35.46 34.30
N GLU A 53 -14.55 36.42 34.91
CA GLU A 53 -14.97 37.84 34.95
C GLU A 53 -15.16 38.44 33.55
N LEU A 54 -14.24 38.14 32.62
CA LEU A 54 -14.36 38.59 31.23
C LEU A 54 -15.60 38.00 30.52
N ASN A 55 -15.93 36.73 30.78
CA ASN A 55 -17.14 36.12 30.26
C ASN A 55 -18.40 36.78 30.85
N GLU A 56 -18.40 37.07 32.16
CA GLU A 56 -19.52 37.76 32.80
C GLU A 56 -19.71 39.18 32.23
N ILE A 57 -18.60 39.92 31.99
CA ILE A 57 -18.65 41.25 31.35
C ILE A 57 -19.17 41.13 29.91
N ASN A 58 -18.67 40.17 29.12
CA ASN A 58 -19.13 39.97 27.76
C ASN A 58 -20.62 39.61 27.71
N ASN A 59 -21.07 38.70 28.59
CA ASN A 59 -22.49 38.37 28.73
C ASN A 59 -23.34 39.59 29.11
N GLY A 60 -22.80 40.44 30.01
CA GLY A 60 -23.47 41.72 30.39
C GLY A 60 -23.54 42.67 29.22
N ILE A 61 -22.50 42.78 28.40
CA ILE A 61 -22.49 43.62 27.20
C ILE A 61 -23.52 43.10 26.18
N SER A 62 -23.56 41.77 25.90
CA SER A 62 -24.50 41.24 24.92
C SER A 62 -25.96 41.32 25.36
N LEU A 63 -26.23 41.41 26.67
CA LEU A 63 -27.58 41.66 27.16
C LEU A 63 -28.03 43.15 27.08
N LEU A 64 -27.08 44.06 27.03
CA LEU A 64 -27.32 45.51 27.05
C LEU A 64 -27.12 46.20 25.72
N ASP A 65 -26.42 45.55 24.76
CA ASP A 65 -26.15 46.10 23.43
C ASP A 65 -27.25 45.73 22.44
N GLU A 66 -28.23 46.61 22.26
CA GLU A 66 -29.31 46.46 21.27
C GLU A 66 -28.81 46.43 19.80
N ASN A 67 -27.54 46.78 19.55
CA ASN A 67 -26.89 46.79 18.23
C ASN A 67 -25.92 45.66 18.01
N GLU A 68 -26.04 44.54 18.74
CA GLU A 68 -25.19 43.37 18.55
C GLU A 68 -25.26 42.91 17.10
N ARG A 69 -24.11 43.01 16.39
CA ARG A 69 -24.00 42.51 15.01
C ARG A 69 -24.00 41.01 14.99
N LEU A 70 -25.15 40.41 14.72
CA LEU A 70 -25.26 38.97 14.51
C LEU A 70 -24.43 38.57 13.31
N THR A 71 -23.54 37.62 13.49
CA THR A 71 -22.75 37.07 12.41
C THR A 71 -23.52 35.92 11.75
N LEU A 72 -23.65 35.95 10.42
CA LEU A 72 -24.26 34.89 9.67
C LEU A 72 -23.32 33.67 9.71
N VAL A 73 -23.84 32.51 10.07
CA VAL A 73 -23.08 31.28 10.18
C VAL A 73 -23.83 30.13 9.54
N SER A 74 -23.12 29.14 9.04
CA SER A 74 -23.67 27.86 8.59
C SER A 74 -23.59 26.84 9.72
N LYS A 75 -24.66 26.11 9.92
CA LYS A 75 -24.72 25.01 10.88
C LYS A 75 -24.30 23.68 10.25
N TYR A 76 -23.65 22.85 11.04
CA TYR A 76 -23.28 21.49 10.71
C TYR A 76 -23.81 20.55 11.77
N GLU A 77 -24.72 19.67 11.38
CA GLU A 77 -25.29 18.67 12.27
C GLU A 77 -24.33 17.48 12.39
N ILE A 78 -24.05 17.11 13.64
CA ILE A 78 -23.15 15.98 13.94
C ILE A 78 -23.90 14.68 13.71
N GLN A 79 -23.40 13.88 12.78
CA GLN A 79 -23.97 12.59 12.41
C GLN A 79 -22.90 11.49 12.47
N GLN A 80 -23.35 10.27 12.75
CA GLN A 80 -22.51 9.09 12.57
C GLN A 80 -22.40 8.74 11.09
N THR A 81 -21.20 8.39 10.67
CA THR A 81 -20.92 7.98 9.28
C THR A 81 -19.77 6.98 9.25
N ILE A 82 -19.69 6.22 8.17
CA ILE A 82 -18.55 5.36 7.92
C ILE A 82 -17.30 6.26 7.72
N PHE A 83 -16.30 6.00 8.53
CA PHE A 83 -15.01 6.70 8.45
C PHE A 83 -13.90 5.75 8.03
N ASN A 84 -13.21 6.11 6.96
CA ASN A 84 -12.08 5.37 6.45
C ASN A 84 -10.85 6.27 6.40
N THR A 85 -9.71 5.73 6.83
CA THR A 85 -8.42 6.40 6.66
C THR A 85 -7.57 5.61 5.68
N TYR A 86 -7.13 6.28 4.64
CA TYR A 86 -6.30 5.70 3.61
C TYR A 86 -4.86 6.23 3.69
N ILE A 87 -3.92 5.36 3.38
CA ILE A 87 -2.57 5.77 3.02
C ILE A 87 -2.38 5.61 1.52
N GLU A 88 -1.60 6.50 0.92
CA GLU A 88 -1.23 6.41 -0.49
C GLU A 88 0.19 5.88 -0.63
N ALA A 89 0.37 4.96 -1.58
CA ALA A 89 1.67 4.41 -1.95
C ALA A 89 1.81 4.37 -3.47
N GLN A 90 2.98 4.70 -3.97
CA GLN A 90 3.29 4.53 -5.40
C GLN A 90 3.42 3.05 -5.72
N ALA A 91 2.95 2.66 -6.87
CA ALA A 91 2.95 1.28 -7.33
C ALA A 91 3.30 1.18 -8.81
N ASN A 92 3.81 0.01 -9.20
CA ASN A 92 4.02 -0.36 -10.58
C ASN A 92 3.15 -1.57 -10.92
N LEU A 93 2.53 -1.53 -12.09
CA LEU A 93 1.73 -2.65 -12.58
C LEU A 93 2.64 -3.74 -13.15
N LYS A 94 2.49 -4.96 -12.66
CA LYS A 94 3.29 -6.12 -13.04
C LYS A 94 2.41 -7.31 -13.40
N THR A 95 2.96 -8.23 -14.16
CA THR A 95 2.40 -9.56 -14.36
C THR A 95 3.42 -10.62 -13.97
N ARG A 96 2.96 -11.77 -13.51
CA ARG A 96 3.83 -12.94 -13.24
C ARG A 96 4.17 -13.73 -14.50
N LYS A 97 3.42 -13.51 -15.57
CA LYS A 97 3.56 -14.22 -16.85
C LYS A 97 4.19 -13.29 -17.90
N ASN A 98 5.42 -12.90 -17.69
CA ASN A 98 6.28 -12.20 -18.65
C ASN A 98 7.60 -12.93 -18.69
N VAL A 99 7.85 -13.64 -19.77
CA VAL A 99 9.01 -14.52 -19.90
C VAL A 99 9.70 -14.27 -21.24
N LEU A 100 11.02 -14.14 -21.18
CA LEU A 100 11.88 -14.21 -22.34
C LEU A 100 12.10 -15.68 -22.69
N ILE A 101 11.70 -16.06 -23.89
CA ILE A 101 11.90 -17.42 -24.39
C ILE A 101 13.34 -17.54 -24.89
N LEU A 102 14.07 -18.44 -24.26
CA LEU A 102 15.47 -18.73 -24.56
C LEU A 102 15.57 -20.08 -25.27
N PRO A 103 16.57 -20.29 -26.15
CA PRO A 103 16.83 -21.59 -26.75
C PRO A 103 17.39 -22.57 -25.73
N GLU A 104 16.97 -23.82 -25.81
CA GLU A 104 17.57 -24.94 -25.05
C GLU A 104 18.62 -25.68 -25.87
N PHE A 105 18.67 -25.42 -27.17
CA PHE A 105 19.62 -26.02 -28.11
C PHE A 105 20.40 -24.96 -28.87
N GLN A 106 21.69 -25.23 -29.10
CA GLN A 106 22.54 -24.34 -29.89
C GLN A 106 22.37 -24.60 -31.37
N GLY A 107 22.07 -23.55 -32.15
CA GLY A 107 21.91 -23.68 -33.60
C GLY A 107 21.44 -22.38 -34.23
N THR A 108 21.16 -22.42 -35.52
CA THR A 108 20.65 -21.29 -36.28
C THR A 108 19.13 -21.29 -36.21
N LEU A 109 18.51 -20.13 -35.92
CA LEU A 109 17.07 -19.94 -35.97
C LEU A 109 16.58 -20.11 -37.41
N GLU A 110 15.85 -21.20 -37.68
CA GLU A 110 15.42 -21.55 -39.01
C GLU A 110 14.09 -20.91 -39.37
N LYS A 111 13.10 -20.97 -38.47
CA LYS A 111 11.76 -20.46 -38.69
C LYS A 111 11.18 -19.85 -37.43
N VAL A 112 10.39 -18.80 -37.60
CA VAL A 112 9.49 -18.25 -36.57
C VAL A 112 8.07 -18.33 -37.12
N PHE A 113 7.18 -18.97 -36.38
CA PHE A 113 5.81 -19.30 -36.82
C PHE A 113 4.78 -18.30 -36.29
N VAL A 114 5.22 -17.28 -35.56
CA VAL A 114 4.35 -16.29 -34.91
C VAL A 114 4.79 -14.88 -35.28
N SER A 115 3.89 -13.91 -35.07
CA SER A 115 4.15 -12.50 -35.27
C SER A 115 3.97 -11.73 -33.95
N GLU A 116 4.58 -10.56 -33.85
CA GLU A 116 4.35 -9.64 -32.73
C GLU A 116 2.86 -9.27 -32.64
N GLY A 117 2.31 -9.17 -31.43
CA GLY A 117 0.90 -8.96 -31.15
C GLY A 117 0.01 -10.21 -31.31
N GLN A 118 0.57 -11.35 -31.74
CA GLN A 118 -0.20 -12.57 -31.92
C GLN A 118 -0.47 -13.27 -30.59
N LYS A 119 -1.75 -13.63 -30.34
CA LYS A 119 -2.15 -14.48 -29.23
C LYS A 119 -1.82 -15.94 -29.51
N VAL A 120 -1.19 -16.60 -28.55
CA VAL A 120 -0.75 -17.99 -28.62
C VAL A 120 -1.28 -18.79 -27.44
N LYS A 121 -1.45 -20.10 -27.64
CA LYS A 121 -1.85 -21.05 -26.58
C LYS A 121 -0.66 -21.82 -26.05
N LYS A 122 -0.75 -22.26 -24.80
CA LYS A 122 0.23 -23.17 -24.20
C LYS A 122 0.47 -24.38 -25.10
N GLY A 123 1.74 -24.70 -25.36
CA GLY A 123 2.13 -25.81 -26.24
C GLY A 123 2.08 -25.50 -27.75
N GLN A 124 1.75 -24.27 -28.15
CA GLN A 124 1.84 -23.85 -29.54
C GLN A 124 3.29 -23.69 -29.96
N LEU A 125 3.67 -24.19 -31.16
CA LEU A 125 5.00 -24.02 -31.73
C LEU A 125 5.22 -22.56 -32.11
N LEU A 126 6.30 -21.98 -31.57
CA LEU A 126 6.67 -20.58 -31.76
C LEU A 126 7.81 -20.42 -32.76
N ALA A 127 8.83 -21.23 -32.65
CA ALA A 127 10.03 -21.15 -33.47
C ALA A 127 10.70 -22.53 -33.61
N GLU A 128 11.54 -22.66 -34.62
CA GLU A 128 12.33 -23.87 -34.90
C GLU A 128 13.79 -23.50 -35.14
N ILE A 129 14.66 -24.21 -34.46
CA ILE A 129 16.13 -24.13 -34.62
C ILE A 129 16.56 -25.23 -35.59
N ASN A 130 17.46 -24.93 -36.50
CA ASN A 130 18.04 -25.94 -37.39
C ASN A 130 18.66 -27.06 -36.55
N ASP A 131 18.22 -28.28 -36.82
CA ASP A 131 18.56 -29.45 -36.03
C ASP A 131 19.96 -30.01 -36.33
N SER A 132 20.64 -29.45 -37.34
CA SER A 132 22.01 -29.83 -37.72
C SER A 132 22.21 -31.34 -37.92
N GLY A 133 21.18 -32.03 -38.46
CA GLY A 133 21.22 -33.48 -38.70
C GLY A 133 20.87 -34.36 -37.50
N LEU A 134 20.25 -33.79 -36.47
CA LEU A 134 19.78 -34.60 -35.32
C LEU A 134 18.60 -35.51 -35.68
N ASN A 135 17.76 -35.07 -36.64
CA ASN A 135 16.64 -35.92 -37.09
C ASN A 135 17.15 -37.19 -37.77
N GLU A 136 18.14 -37.10 -38.63
CA GLU A 136 18.76 -38.21 -39.31
C GLU A 136 19.43 -39.15 -38.28
N GLN A 137 20.10 -38.63 -37.27
CA GLN A 137 20.71 -39.40 -36.18
C GLN A 137 19.62 -40.12 -35.35
N TYR A 138 18.50 -39.44 -35.07
CA TYR A 138 17.37 -40.05 -34.38
C TYR A 138 16.78 -41.21 -35.16
N GLU A 139 16.53 -41.06 -36.47
CA GLU A 139 16.04 -42.13 -37.36
C GLU A 139 17.00 -43.34 -37.38
N GLN A 140 18.30 -43.08 -37.47
CA GLN A 140 19.32 -44.15 -37.41
C GLN A 140 19.25 -44.95 -36.09
N MET A 141 19.08 -44.23 -34.94
CA MET A 141 18.95 -44.88 -33.64
C MET A 141 17.66 -45.65 -33.50
N VAL A 142 16.56 -45.17 -34.08
CA VAL A 142 15.28 -45.88 -34.12
C VAL A 142 15.44 -47.21 -34.86
N ILE A 143 16.05 -47.23 -36.04
CA ILE A 143 16.32 -48.45 -36.81
C ILE A 143 17.16 -49.44 -36.01
N GLN A 144 18.21 -48.97 -35.32
CA GLN A 144 19.05 -49.82 -34.49
C GLN A 144 18.29 -50.42 -33.28
N ALA A 145 17.41 -49.62 -32.66
CA ALA A 145 16.56 -50.06 -31.55
C ALA A 145 15.49 -51.09 -32.01
N GLU A 146 14.93 -50.92 -33.20
CA GLU A 146 14.01 -51.90 -33.80
C GLU A 146 14.70 -53.24 -34.08
N PHE A 147 15.91 -53.21 -34.65
CA PHE A 147 16.69 -54.43 -34.82
C PHE A 147 17.01 -55.14 -33.48
N ALA A 148 17.43 -54.37 -32.48
CA ALA A 148 17.66 -54.93 -31.13
C ALA A 148 16.39 -55.51 -30.51
N LYS A 149 15.24 -54.87 -30.72
CA LYS A 149 13.91 -55.31 -30.29
C LYS A 149 13.53 -56.68 -30.92
N GLU A 150 13.65 -56.75 -32.24
CA GLU A 150 13.35 -58.03 -32.96
C GLU A 150 14.24 -59.16 -32.48
N ASN A 151 15.55 -58.90 -32.27
CA ASN A 151 16.47 -59.90 -31.76
C ASN A 151 16.11 -60.32 -30.32
N PHE A 152 15.76 -59.40 -29.45
CA PHE A 152 15.28 -59.69 -28.11
C PHE A 152 14.00 -60.54 -28.14
N GLU A 153 12.97 -60.11 -28.89
CA GLU A 153 11.71 -60.83 -29.01
C GLU A 153 11.88 -62.27 -29.54
N ARG A 154 12.81 -62.45 -30.50
CA ARG A 154 13.17 -63.78 -30.99
C ARG A 154 13.85 -64.65 -29.91
N THR A 155 14.82 -64.07 -29.21
CA THR A 155 15.54 -64.76 -28.15
C THR A 155 14.62 -65.07 -26.95
N GLN A 156 13.69 -64.15 -26.64
CA GLN A 156 12.69 -64.37 -25.60
C GLN A 156 11.76 -65.58 -25.93
N ARG A 157 11.24 -65.62 -27.17
CA ARG A 157 10.41 -66.74 -27.60
C ARG A 157 11.15 -68.08 -27.52
N LEU A 158 12.47 -68.15 -27.83
CA LEU A 158 13.29 -69.33 -27.68
C LEU A 158 13.47 -69.71 -26.20
N TRP A 159 13.76 -68.72 -25.35
CA TRP A 159 13.92 -68.90 -23.91
C TRP A 159 12.64 -69.37 -23.23
N ASP A 160 11.49 -68.82 -23.59
CA ASP A 160 10.17 -69.25 -23.09
C ASP A 160 9.85 -70.72 -23.44
N ASN A 161 10.44 -71.21 -24.53
CA ASN A 161 10.35 -72.65 -24.93
C ASN A 161 11.54 -73.50 -24.40
N ASN A 162 12.31 -72.99 -23.42
CA ASN A 162 13.49 -73.66 -22.84
C ASN A 162 14.61 -73.93 -23.88
N ILE A 163 14.74 -73.10 -24.92
CA ILE A 163 15.78 -73.19 -25.94
C ILE A 163 16.75 -72.01 -25.80
N GLY A 164 18.05 -72.30 -25.65
CA GLY A 164 19.12 -71.30 -25.54
C GLY A 164 19.67 -71.18 -24.12
N SER A 165 20.54 -70.14 -23.94
CA SER A 165 21.16 -69.89 -22.63
C SER A 165 20.55 -68.60 -22.01
N GLU A 166 20.46 -68.58 -20.68
CA GLU A 166 20.04 -67.40 -19.92
C GLU A 166 20.90 -66.14 -20.28
N MET A 167 22.20 -66.39 -20.46
CA MET A 167 23.14 -65.32 -20.84
C MET A 167 22.75 -64.65 -22.19
N GLN A 168 22.31 -65.43 -23.20
CA GLN A 168 21.88 -64.90 -24.49
C GLN A 168 20.57 -64.08 -24.36
N TYR A 169 19.63 -64.62 -23.54
CA TYR A 169 18.41 -63.89 -23.23
C TYR A 169 18.67 -62.53 -22.52
N LEU A 170 19.45 -62.55 -21.42
CA LEU A 170 19.81 -61.37 -20.68
C LEU A 170 20.57 -60.35 -21.52
N LYS A 171 21.50 -60.80 -22.35
CA LYS A 171 22.27 -59.96 -23.28
C LYS A 171 21.33 -59.25 -24.27
N SER A 172 20.47 -60.02 -24.97
CA SER A 172 19.56 -59.40 -25.95
C SER A 172 18.56 -58.44 -25.33
N LYS A 173 18.09 -58.74 -24.10
CA LYS A 173 17.27 -57.83 -23.32
C LYS A 173 18.00 -56.52 -23.00
N THR A 174 19.21 -56.61 -22.49
CA THR A 174 20.02 -55.44 -22.14
C THR A 174 20.34 -54.58 -23.36
N ASP A 175 20.70 -55.22 -24.48
CA ASP A 175 21.01 -54.53 -25.76
C ASP A 175 19.77 -53.78 -26.28
N TYR A 176 18.58 -54.34 -26.18
CA TYR A 176 17.31 -53.68 -26.54
C TYR A 176 17.01 -52.49 -25.60
N GLU A 177 17.11 -52.69 -24.28
CA GLU A 177 16.84 -51.68 -23.27
C GLU A 177 17.83 -50.49 -23.43
N ALA A 178 19.10 -50.78 -23.69
CA ALA A 178 20.13 -49.75 -23.95
C ALA A 178 19.80 -48.94 -25.23
N SER A 179 19.50 -49.64 -26.34
CA SER A 179 19.15 -48.99 -27.60
C SER A 179 17.89 -48.13 -27.49
N LYS A 180 16.88 -48.59 -26.75
CA LYS A 180 15.68 -47.81 -26.45
C LYS A 180 16.01 -46.57 -25.69
N LYS A 181 16.89 -46.60 -24.68
CA LYS A 181 17.32 -45.43 -23.93
C LYS A 181 18.10 -44.43 -24.79
N MET A 182 18.89 -44.91 -25.77
CA MET A 182 19.56 -44.01 -26.72
C MET A 182 18.56 -43.29 -27.64
N VAL A 183 17.50 -43.96 -28.09
CA VAL A 183 16.42 -43.33 -28.86
C VAL A 183 15.71 -42.27 -28.01
N ASP A 184 15.32 -42.59 -26.77
CA ASP A 184 14.69 -41.64 -25.85
C ASP A 184 15.56 -40.41 -25.68
N GLN A 185 16.85 -40.57 -25.42
CA GLN A 185 17.81 -39.46 -25.26
C GLN A 185 17.92 -38.58 -26.52
N MET A 186 17.98 -39.19 -27.70
CA MET A 186 18.05 -38.45 -28.95
C MET A 186 16.73 -37.69 -29.25
N LYS A 187 15.60 -38.33 -28.96
CA LYS A 187 14.28 -37.72 -29.06
C LYS A 187 14.16 -36.44 -28.17
N ASP A 188 14.63 -36.56 -26.91
CA ASP A 188 14.66 -35.41 -25.99
C ASP A 188 15.55 -34.30 -26.52
N ARG A 189 16.70 -34.62 -27.10
CA ARG A 189 17.61 -33.67 -27.69
C ARG A 189 16.99 -32.97 -28.93
N LEU A 190 16.34 -33.73 -29.80
CA LEU A 190 15.63 -33.23 -30.97
C LEU A 190 14.44 -32.34 -30.57
N SER A 191 13.73 -32.69 -29.50
CA SER A 191 12.60 -31.90 -29.03
C SER A 191 12.99 -30.47 -28.63
N LYS A 192 14.27 -30.25 -28.20
CA LYS A 192 14.80 -28.95 -27.81
C LYS A 192 15.10 -28.01 -28.97
N THR A 193 15.05 -28.53 -30.21
CA THR A 193 15.14 -27.67 -31.41
C THR A 193 13.82 -26.94 -31.71
N LYS A 194 12.71 -27.42 -31.14
CA LYS A 194 11.39 -26.84 -31.31
C LYS A 194 10.98 -26.08 -30.06
N ILE A 195 10.60 -24.83 -30.22
CA ILE A 195 10.31 -23.90 -29.12
C ILE A 195 8.82 -23.71 -29.04
N TYR A 196 8.26 -24.05 -27.88
CA TYR A 196 6.83 -24.00 -27.60
C TYR A 196 6.48 -22.94 -26.55
N ALA A 197 5.24 -22.40 -26.60
CA ALA A 197 4.71 -21.49 -25.61
C ALA A 197 4.51 -22.21 -24.25
N PRO A 198 5.09 -21.73 -23.15
CA PRO A 198 4.94 -22.34 -21.82
C PRO A 198 3.58 -22.06 -21.18
N PHE A 199 2.87 -21.01 -21.63
CA PHE A 199 1.53 -20.60 -21.17
C PHE A 199 0.79 -19.83 -22.27
N ASP A 200 -0.52 -19.61 -22.07
CA ASP A 200 -1.32 -18.76 -22.95
C ASP A 200 -0.95 -17.30 -22.79
N GLY A 201 -0.74 -16.61 -23.90
CA GLY A 201 -0.31 -15.21 -23.88
C GLY A 201 -0.27 -14.56 -25.26
N GLU A 202 0.38 -13.43 -25.34
CA GLU A 202 0.61 -12.65 -26.54
C GLU A 202 2.12 -12.46 -26.76
N ILE A 203 2.56 -12.55 -28.00
CA ILE A 203 3.94 -12.27 -28.39
C ILE A 203 4.14 -10.75 -28.35
N ASP A 204 4.93 -10.29 -27.40
CA ASP A 204 5.21 -8.86 -27.23
C ASP A 204 6.27 -8.37 -28.22
N GLU A 205 7.35 -9.13 -28.37
CA GLU A 205 8.51 -8.77 -29.22
C GLU A 205 9.22 -10.01 -29.75
N ILE A 206 9.65 -9.98 -30.99
CA ILE A 206 10.54 -10.98 -31.60
C ILE A 206 11.95 -10.39 -31.64
N ILE A 207 12.83 -10.88 -30.77
CA ILE A 207 14.17 -10.32 -30.52
C ILE A 207 15.20 -10.86 -31.50
N SER A 208 15.13 -12.18 -31.84
CA SER A 208 16.04 -12.83 -32.76
C SER A 208 15.44 -13.00 -34.13
N ASN A 209 16.19 -12.65 -35.17
CA ASN A 209 15.77 -12.83 -36.56
C ASN A 209 16.10 -14.24 -37.08
N VAL A 210 15.35 -14.71 -38.07
CA VAL A 210 15.67 -15.94 -38.81
C VAL A 210 17.10 -15.82 -39.39
N GLY A 211 17.89 -16.88 -39.23
CA GLY A 211 19.32 -16.90 -39.58
C GLY A 211 20.28 -16.54 -38.45
N SER A 212 19.77 -16.06 -37.30
CA SER A 212 20.60 -15.78 -36.13
C SER A 212 21.15 -17.06 -35.50
N ASN A 213 22.39 -17.03 -35.06
CA ASN A 213 22.97 -18.11 -34.26
C ASN A 213 22.58 -17.97 -32.81
N LEU A 214 21.93 -19.01 -32.26
CA LEU A 214 21.37 -19.04 -30.92
C LEU A 214 22.27 -19.84 -29.98
N ILE A 215 22.51 -19.27 -28.81
CA ILE A 215 23.32 -19.88 -27.74
C ILE A 215 22.40 -20.09 -26.51
N PRO A 216 22.29 -21.33 -25.99
CA PRO A 216 21.48 -21.63 -24.80
C PRO A 216 21.85 -20.77 -23.61
N GLY A 217 20.82 -20.21 -22.93
CA GLY A 217 20.98 -19.37 -21.75
C GLY A 217 21.48 -17.95 -21.99
N VAL A 218 21.84 -17.59 -23.24
CA VAL A 218 22.35 -16.26 -23.59
C VAL A 218 21.44 -15.56 -24.60
N SER A 219 21.11 -16.22 -25.70
CA SER A 219 20.30 -15.66 -26.76
C SER A 219 18.83 -15.59 -26.33
N GLN A 220 18.15 -14.48 -26.69
CA GLN A 220 16.72 -14.27 -26.45
C GLN A 220 16.01 -14.38 -27.79
N ILE A 221 14.97 -15.20 -27.91
CA ILE A 221 14.28 -15.41 -29.18
C ILE A 221 13.10 -14.46 -29.30
N LEU A 222 12.21 -14.48 -28.30
CA LEU A 222 11.03 -13.64 -28.26
C LEU A 222 10.56 -13.44 -26.81
N ARG A 223 9.69 -12.46 -26.58
CA ARG A 223 9.02 -12.22 -25.31
C ARG A 223 7.59 -12.67 -25.39
N LEU A 224 7.17 -13.51 -24.44
CA LEU A 224 5.80 -13.96 -24.27
C LEU A 224 5.22 -13.35 -22.99
N VAL A 225 4.08 -12.65 -23.12
CA VAL A 225 3.43 -11.95 -22.01
C VAL A 225 1.97 -12.38 -21.91
N ASN A 226 1.48 -12.54 -20.68
CA ASN A 226 0.04 -12.64 -20.44
C ASN A 226 -0.35 -11.51 -19.47
N LEU A 227 -1.28 -10.67 -19.92
CA LEU A 227 -1.76 -9.49 -19.22
C LEU A 227 -3.17 -9.68 -18.62
N ASP A 228 -3.72 -10.90 -18.62
CA ASP A 228 -5.06 -11.16 -18.06
C ASP A 228 -5.09 -10.91 -16.54
N ILE A 229 -3.99 -11.27 -15.85
CA ILE A 229 -3.83 -11.07 -14.41
C ILE A 229 -2.64 -10.15 -14.16
N ILE A 230 -2.95 -8.93 -13.82
CA ILE A 230 -1.99 -7.90 -13.45
C ILE A 230 -2.14 -7.63 -11.95
N TYR A 231 -1.08 -7.22 -11.31
CA TYR A 231 -1.11 -6.73 -9.94
C TYR A 231 -0.30 -5.43 -9.82
N ALA A 232 -0.79 -4.56 -8.95
CA ALA A 232 -0.06 -3.39 -8.54
C ALA A 232 0.90 -3.78 -7.41
N GLU A 233 2.18 -3.65 -7.64
CA GLU A 233 3.23 -3.87 -6.63
C GLU A 233 3.63 -2.54 -6.03
N SER A 234 3.64 -2.48 -4.71
CA SER A 234 4.08 -1.31 -3.97
C SER A 234 4.94 -1.70 -2.77
N PHE A 235 5.71 -0.72 -2.29
CA PHE A 235 6.54 -0.83 -1.08
C PHE A 235 6.04 0.15 -0.04
N VAL A 236 5.55 -0.37 1.08
CA VAL A 236 4.92 0.40 2.15
C VAL A 236 5.79 0.37 3.41
N SER A 237 5.81 1.48 4.15
CA SER A 237 6.61 1.61 5.37
C SER A 237 6.20 0.58 6.43
N GLU A 238 7.19 0.01 7.14
CA GLU A 238 7.02 -0.99 8.21
C GLU A 238 6.07 -0.55 9.32
N LYS A 239 5.91 0.76 9.56
CA LYS A 239 4.98 1.30 10.56
C LYS A 239 3.52 0.91 10.36
N TYR A 240 3.16 0.49 9.13
CA TYR A 240 1.80 0.08 8.78
C TYR A 240 1.61 -1.45 8.78
N ILE A 241 2.61 -2.23 9.19
CA ILE A 241 2.58 -3.70 9.09
C ILE A 241 1.44 -4.35 9.89
N SER A 242 1.04 -3.73 11.00
CA SER A 242 -0.08 -4.22 11.83
C SER A 242 -1.47 -3.92 11.23
N PHE A 243 -1.55 -3.01 10.27
CA PHE A 243 -2.80 -2.57 9.65
C PHE A 243 -3.00 -3.16 8.25
N ILE A 244 -1.92 -3.55 7.58
CA ILE A 244 -1.97 -4.06 6.21
C ILE A 244 -1.74 -5.56 6.23
N VAL A 245 -2.83 -6.29 6.10
CA VAL A 245 -2.86 -7.75 6.03
C VAL A 245 -3.54 -8.19 4.73
N GLU A 246 -3.45 -9.47 4.40
CA GLU A 246 -4.21 -10.05 3.30
C GLU A 246 -5.71 -9.79 3.50
N GLY A 247 -6.40 -9.32 2.45
CA GLY A 247 -7.79 -8.89 2.50
C GLY A 247 -8.02 -7.42 2.83
N THR A 248 -6.98 -6.64 3.23
CA THR A 248 -7.13 -5.20 3.48
C THR A 248 -7.63 -4.49 2.21
N GLU A 249 -8.72 -3.72 2.33
CA GLU A 249 -9.32 -2.98 1.22
C GLU A 249 -8.31 -1.99 0.62
N ALA A 250 -8.25 -1.97 -0.71
CA ALA A 250 -7.37 -1.09 -1.45
C ALA A 250 -8.02 -0.60 -2.75
N ILE A 251 -7.66 0.60 -3.17
CA ILE A 251 -8.07 1.18 -4.45
C ILE A 251 -6.80 1.43 -5.26
N VAL A 252 -6.70 0.76 -6.41
CA VAL A 252 -5.62 0.98 -7.37
C VAL A 252 -6.06 2.02 -8.37
N GLN A 253 -5.38 3.14 -8.38
CA GLN A 253 -5.61 4.26 -9.29
C GLN A 253 -4.55 4.25 -10.38
N ILE A 254 -4.97 4.30 -11.64
CA ILE A 254 -4.08 4.39 -12.80
C ILE A 254 -4.31 5.76 -13.46
N PRO A 255 -3.55 6.80 -13.08
CA PRO A 255 -3.80 8.17 -13.50
C PRO A 255 -3.78 8.34 -15.03
N LEU A 256 -2.86 7.67 -15.71
CA LEU A 256 -2.71 7.75 -17.16
C LEU A 256 -3.97 7.27 -17.92
N LEU A 257 -4.70 6.31 -17.35
CA LEU A 257 -5.93 5.76 -17.95
C LEU A 257 -7.18 6.39 -17.35
N ASN A 258 -7.05 7.21 -16.31
CA ASN A 258 -8.15 7.77 -15.51
C ASN A 258 -9.11 6.67 -15.00
N MET A 259 -8.52 5.60 -14.43
CA MET A 259 -9.23 4.42 -13.95
C MET A 259 -8.89 4.13 -12.50
N ASP A 260 -9.93 3.79 -11.73
CA ASP A 260 -9.84 3.36 -10.34
C ASP A 260 -10.41 1.94 -10.19
N TYR A 261 -9.61 1.04 -9.64
CA TYR A 261 -9.98 -0.35 -9.37
C TYR A 261 -10.08 -0.60 -7.87
N ARG A 262 -11.28 -0.97 -7.40
CA ARG A 262 -11.46 -1.43 -6.02
C ARG A 262 -11.05 -2.89 -5.94
N SER A 263 -10.17 -3.18 -5.01
CA SER A 263 -9.58 -4.49 -4.81
C SER A 263 -9.19 -4.66 -3.34
N SER A 264 -8.41 -5.67 -3.03
CA SER A 264 -7.84 -5.89 -1.71
C SER A 264 -6.40 -6.35 -1.83
N VAL A 265 -5.63 -6.16 -0.77
CA VAL A 265 -4.27 -6.69 -0.67
C VAL A 265 -4.33 -8.21 -0.73
N ASN A 266 -3.73 -8.79 -1.76
CA ASN A 266 -3.70 -10.24 -1.97
C ASN A 266 -2.48 -10.90 -1.33
N GLN A 267 -1.38 -10.15 -1.22
CA GLN A 267 -0.15 -10.65 -0.65
C GLN A 267 0.64 -9.53 0.03
N THR A 268 1.15 -9.83 1.21
CA THR A 268 2.13 -9.02 1.93
C THR A 268 3.47 -9.76 1.98
N GLY A 269 4.57 -9.06 1.70
CA GLY A 269 5.91 -9.65 1.75
C GLY A 269 6.36 -9.88 3.19
N ASN A 270 6.95 -11.04 3.45
CA ASN A 270 7.50 -11.41 4.77
C ASN A 270 8.88 -10.78 5.06
N PHE A 271 9.43 -10.03 4.11
CA PHE A 271 10.74 -9.42 4.21
C PHE A 271 10.61 -7.90 4.26
N ILE A 272 11.23 -7.30 5.28
CA ILE A 272 11.38 -5.85 5.40
C ILE A 272 12.74 -5.48 4.87
N ASN A 273 12.78 -4.61 3.86
CA ASN A 273 14.04 -4.10 3.31
C ASN A 273 14.73 -3.20 4.36
N PRO A 274 15.93 -3.57 4.85
CA PRO A 274 16.60 -2.83 5.92
C PRO A 274 17.08 -1.44 5.50
N SER A 275 17.26 -1.20 4.19
CA SER A 275 17.78 0.08 3.69
C SER A 275 16.74 1.20 3.72
N ASN A 276 15.47 0.89 3.49
CA ASN A 276 14.39 1.87 3.41
C ASN A 276 13.19 1.57 4.33
N ARG A 277 13.28 0.51 5.15
CA ARG A 277 12.25 0.11 6.11
C ARG A 277 10.88 -0.06 5.47
N THR A 278 10.82 -0.74 4.32
CA THR A 278 9.57 -1.03 3.62
C THR A 278 9.35 -2.52 3.43
N PHE A 279 8.10 -2.94 3.32
CA PHE A 279 7.69 -4.27 2.90
C PHE A 279 6.84 -4.20 1.63
N ARG A 280 6.89 -5.27 0.84
CA ARG A 280 6.18 -5.37 -0.43
C ARG A 280 4.72 -5.75 -0.19
N ILE A 281 3.83 -5.14 -0.99
CA ILE A 281 2.42 -5.54 -1.09
C ILE A 281 2.05 -5.75 -2.56
N GLU A 282 1.09 -6.62 -2.80
CA GLU A 282 0.50 -6.88 -4.11
C GLU A 282 -1.02 -6.73 -4.03
N VAL A 283 -1.56 -5.94 -4.95
CA VAL A 283 -3.00 -5.73 -5.11
C VAL A 283 -3.39 -6.13 -6.52
N PRO A 284 -4.23 -7.15 -6.72
CA PRO A 284 -4.64 -7.61 -8.05
C PRO A 284 -5.49 -6.56 -8.75
N VAL A 285 -5.29 -6.47 -10.07
CA VAL A 285 -6.05 -5.61 -10.98
C VAL A 285 -6.47 -6.44 -12.18
N GLU A 286 -7.76 -6.45 -12.48
CA GLU A 286 -8.29 -7.14 -13.65
C GLU A 286 -8.18 -6.26 -14.90
N ASN A 287 -7.67 -6.83 -15.98
CA ASN A 287 -7.42 -6.12 -17.24
C ASN A 287 -8.37 -6.61 -18.35
N PHE A 288 -9.67 -6.35 -18.19
CA PHE A 288 -10.70 -6.84 -19.13
C PHE A 288 -10.58 -6.29 -20.55
N ASP A 289 -10.09 -5.08 -20.71
CA ASP A 289 -10.04 -4.37 -22.00
C ASP A 289 -8.61 -4.31 -22.60
N ASN A 290 -7.64 -5.00 -22.00
CA ASN A 290 -6.23 -5.07 -22.41
C ASN A 290 -5.53 -3.69 -22.53
N ARG A 291 -6.09 -2.64 -21.92
CA ARG A 291 -5.50 -1.31 -21.94
C ARG A 291 -4.38 -1.14 -20.92
N ILE A 292 -4.38 -1.96 -19.87
CA ILE A 292 -3.35 -1.92 -18.87
C ILE A 292 -2.12 -2.64 -19.43
N LYS A 293 -1.01 -1.93 -19.46
CA LYS A 293 0.29 -2.47 -19.85
C LYS A 293 1.18 -2.66 -18.63
N GLN A 294 2.15 -3.55 -18.74
CA GLN A 294 3.16 -3.74 -17.71
C GLN A 294 4.00 -2.47 -17.52
N ASN A 295 4.48 -2.26 -16.31
CA ASN A 295 5.29 -1.11 -15.90
C ASN A 295 4.57 0.25 -15.99
N LEU A 296 3.25 0.29 -16.13
CA LEU A 296 2.50 1.52 -15.91
C LEU A 296 2.56 1.91 -14.44
N ASP A 297 2.74 3.20 -14.20
CA ASP A 297 2.66 3.77 -12.87
C ASP A 297 1.23 3.76 -12.35
N ALA A 298 1.07 3.39 -11.12
CA ALA A 298 -0.19 3.39 -10.39
C ALA A 298 0.00 3.96 -8.98
N LYS A 299 -1.10 4.31 -8.34
CA LYS A 299 -1.16 4.63 -6.93
C LYS A 299 -2.09 3.65 -6.24
N ILE A 300 -1.73 3.22 -5.05
CA ILE A 300 -2.61 2.39 -4.23
C ILE A 300 -3.03 3.21 -3.01
N LYS A 301 -4.35 3.38 -2.83
CA LYS A 301 -4.94 3.86 -1.59
C LYS A 301 -5.33 2.64 -0.75
N ILE A 302 -4.70 2.46 0.39
CA ILE A 302 -4.87 1.30 1.27
C ILE A 302 -5.65 1.76 2.49
N ASN A 303 -6.75 1.10 2.80
CA ASN A 303 -7.56 1.39 3.98
C ASN A 303 -6.88 0.83 5.23
N ILE A 304 -6.32 1.71 6.07
CA ILE A 304 -5.62 1.32 7.31
C ILE A 304 -6.49 1.44 8.56
N TYR A 305 -7.66 2.07 8.44
CA TYR A 305 -8.61 2.22 9.53
C TYR A 305 -10.03 2.37 9.00
N LYS A 306 -10.95 1.58 9.54
CA LYS A 306 -12.37 1.66 9.22
C LYS A 306 -13.20 1.61 10.50
N LYS A 307 -14.17 2.51 10.61
CA LYS A 307 -15.16 2.52 11.67
C LYS A 307 -16.52 2.88 11.08
N ASP A 308 -17.51 2.03 11.31
CA ASP A 308 -18.82 2.16 10.64
C ASP A 308 -19.72 3.23 11.30
N ASP A 309 -19.48 3.53 12.58
CA ASP A 309 -20.28 4.42 13.43
C ASP A 309 -19.43 5.54 14.05
N ALA A 310 -18.57 6.17 13.26
CA ALA A 310 -17.72 7.26 13.72
C ALA A 310 -18.47 8.61 13.70
N ILE A 311 -18.26 9.42 14.73
CA ILE A 311 -18.58 10.84 14.69
C ILE A 311 -17.49 11.54 13.90
N VAL A 312 -17.83 12.09 12.75
CA VAL A 312 -16.87 12.68 11.82
C VAL A 312 -17.22 14.13 11.54
N ILE A 313 -16.23 15.00 11.72
CA ILE A 313 -16.40 16.43 11.47
C ILE A 313 -15.36 16.94 10.44
N PRO A 314 -15.69 17.99 9.67
CA PRO A 314 -14.71 18.67 8.82
C PRO A 314 -13.58 19.25 9.67
N LEU A 315 -12.32 19.02 9.26
CA LEU A 315 -11.15 19.52 10.00
C LEU A 315 -11.16 21.05 10.15
N ARG A 316 -11.78 21.76 9.20
CA ARG A 316 -11.89 23.23 9.20
C ARG A 316 -12.69 23.83 10.38
N ILE A 317 -13.57 23.04 11.03
CA ILE A 317 -14.35 23.51 12.19
C ILE A 317 -13.63 23.29 13.52
N VAL A 318 -12.60 22.48 13.53
CA VAL A 318 -11.77 22.24 14.71
C VAL A 318 -10.90 23.46 14.99
N ARG A 319 -10.89 23.89 16.24
CA ARG A 319 -10.06 24.98 16.74
C ARG A 319 -9.17 24.45 17.87
N GLU A 320 -8.07 25.14 18.08
CA GLU A 320 -7.13 24.86 19.16
C GLU A 320 -7.06 26.07 20.08
N ASP A 321 -7.10 25.85 21.39
CA ASP A 321 -6.95 26.92 22.37
C ASP A 321 -5.47 27.23 22.64
N ALA A 322 -5.22 28.24 23.46
CA ALA A 322 -3.85 28.65 23.84
C ALA A 322 -3.06 27.56 24.62
N LEU A 323 -3.74 26.53 25.11
CA LEU A 323 -3.15 25.41 25.84
C LEU A 323 -2.99 24.15 24.96
N GLY A 324 -3.28 24.25 23.65
CA GLY A 324 -3.18 23.14 22.70
C GLY A 324 -4.36 22.16 22.78
N LYS A 325 -5.50 22.52 23.41
CA LYS A 325 -6.69 21.68 23.47
C LYS A 325 -7.59 21.94 22.28
N ASN A 326 -8.05 20.87 21.64
CA ASN A 326 -8.99 20.98 20.53
C ASN A 326 -10.41 21.24 21.03
N PHE A 327 -11.13 22.11 20.33
CA PHE A 327 -12.53 22.39 20.60
C PHE A 327 -13.28 22.75 19.31
N VAL A 328 -14.60 22.65 19.37
CA VAL A 328 -15.54 23.19 18.37
C VAL A 328 -16.52 24.11 19.05
N TYR A 329 -17.18 24.95 18.26
CA TYR A 329 -18.31 25.72 18.76
C TYR A 329 -19.59 24.91 18.52
N VAL A 330 -20.30 24.59 19.61
CA VAL A 330 -21.63 23.97 19.56
C VAL A 330 -22.68 25.04 19.77
N MET A 331 -23.75 24.98 19.00
CA MET A 331 -24.87 25.91 19.04
C MET A 331 -26.02 25.33 19.83
N SER A 332 -26.60 26.12 20.69
CA SER A 332 -27.89 25.85 21.34
C SER A 332 -28.92 26.86 20.81
N GLU A 333 -30.18 26.41 20.67
CA GLU A 333 -31.27 27.32 20.30
C GLU A 333 -31.46 28.37 21.38
N ASP A 334 -31.55 29.65 20.99
CA ASP A 334 -31.98 30.76 21.84
C ASP A 334 -33.49 30.92 21.71
N ASN A 335 -34.10 31.66 22.67
CA ASN A 335 -35.50 31.97 22.67
C ASN A 335 -35.96 32.90 21.50
N LYS A 336 -35.03 33.40 20.70
CA LYS A 336 -35.27 34.19 19.48
C LYS A 336 -35.11 33.31 18.24
N GLU A 337 -36.15 33.24 17.40
CA GLU A 337 -36.18 32.45 16.19
C GLU A 337 -34.99 32.83 15.25
N GLY A 338 -34.15 31.85 14.92
CA GLY A 338 -32.98 32.02 14.04
C GLY A 338 -31.72 32.58 14.72
N VAL A 339 -31.72 32.79 16.03
CA VAL A 339 -30.54 33.20 16.80
C VAL A 339 -30.04 32.01 17.62
N TYR A 340 -28.73 31.77 17.60
CA TYR A 340 -28.12 30.64 18.32
C TYR A 340 -27.03 31.17 19.25
N LEU A 341 -27.05 30.65 20.47
CA LEU A 341 -25.95 30.82 21.42
C LEU A 341 -24.86 29.81 21.11
N THR A 342 -23.61 30.23 21.12
CA THR A 342 -22.48 29.32 20.87
C THR A 342 -21.66 29.13 22.12
N SER A 343 -21.32 27.87 22.40
CA SER A 343 -20.42 27.50 23.50
C SER A 343 -19.23 26.71 22.99
N LYS A 344 -18.08 26.83 23.67
CA LYS A 344 -16.91 26.02 23.37
C LYS A 344 -17.08 24.62 23.95
N GLN A 345 -17.04 23.61 23.09
CA GLN A 345 -17.06 22.22 23.47
C GLN A 345 -15.71 21.60 23.18
N PHE A 346 -15.00 21.19 24.23
CA PHE A 346 -13.71 20.51 24.09
C PHE A 346 -13.91 19.09 23.57
N ILE A 347 -13.05 18.67 22.64
CA ILE A 347 -13.16 17.41 21.93
C ILE A 347 -11.81 16.68 21.94
N THR A 348 -11.89 15.34 21.92
CA THR A 348 -10.76 14.46 21.67
C THR A 348 -10.79 13.98 20.24
N LEU A 349 -9.71 14.23 19.48
CA LEU A 349 -9.60 13.85 18.09
C LEU A 349 -9.04 12.42 17.98
N GLY A 350 -9.64 11.64 17.09
CA GLY A 350 -9.15 10.34 16.65
C GLY A 350 -8.32 10.42 15.35
N ASN A 351 -8.58 9.48 14.44
CA ASN A 351 -7.91 9.42 13.16
C ASN A 351 -8.32 10.57 12.23
N LYS A 352 -7.39 10.96 11.35
CA LYS A 352 -7.61 12.01 10.34
C LYS A 352 -7.62 11.40 8.94
N SER A 353 -8.48 11.89 8.08
CA SER A 353 -8.58 11.48 6.68
C SER A 353 -8.88 12.69 5.81
N GLU A 354 -7.95 13.08 4.95
CA GLU A 354 -8.06 14.25 4.06
C GLU A 354 -8.53 15.51 4.79
N ASP A 355 -9.79 15.91 4.58
CA ASP A 355 -10.43 17.11 5.13
C ASP A 355 -11.29 16.83 6.39
N LYS A 356 -11.35 15.59 6.85
CA LYS A 356 -12.19 15.12 7.95
C LYS A 356 -11.38 14.54 9.09
N VAL A 357 -11.96 14.58 10.28
CA VAL A 357 -11.38 14.01 11.50
C VAL A 357 -12.47 13.32 12.32
N GLU A 358 -12.10 12.15 12.85
CA GLU A 358 -12.92 11.43 13.83
C GLU A 358 -12.87 12.17 15.17
N VAL A 359 -14.01 12.27 15.85
CA VAL A 359 -14.11 12.71 17.24
C VAL A 359 -14.42 11.49 18.10
N THR A 360 -13.55 11.21 19.05
CA THR A 360 -13.72 10.06 19.97
C THR A 360 -14.47 10.42 21.23
N GLU A 361 -14.39 11.68 21.67
CA GLU A 361 -15.07 12.17 22.87
C GLU A 361 -15.42 13.65 22.72
N GLY A 362 -16.49 14.08 23.38
CA GLY A 362 -16.87 15.47 23.55
C GLY A 362 -17.92 15.99 22.58
N LEU A 363 -18.52 15.16 21.72
CA LEU A 363 -19.69 15.51 20.90
C LEU A 363 -20.72 14.39 20.96
N ASP A 364 -21.99 14.80 20.97
CA ASP A 364 -23.12 13.91 20.89
C ASP A 364 -23.78 13.97 19.51
N LEU A 365 -24.55 12.92 19.20
CA LEU A 365 -25.34 12.88 17.96
C LEU A 365 -26.42 13.95 17.98
N GLY A 366 -26.55 14.67 16.88
CA GLY A 366 -27.53 15.75 16.76
C GLY A 366 -27.04 17.12 17.25
N ASP A 367 -25.84 17.19 17.86
CA ASP A 367 -25.22 18.47 18.17
C ASP A 367 -25.09 19.32 16.91
N LEU A 368 -25.36 20.60 17.03
CA LEU A 368 -25.18 21.56 15.95
C LEU A 368 -23.86 22.31 16.14
N SER A 369 -22.91 22.06 15.25
CA SER A 369 -21.64 22.79 15.24
C SER A 369 -21.63 23.92 14.23
N LEU A 370 -20.78 24.91 14.47
CA LEU A 370 -20.66 26.11 13.67
C LEU A 370 -19.61 25.92 12.58
N ILE A 371 -20.02 26.11 11.31
CA ILE A 371 -19.07 26.29 10.20
C ILE A 371 -18.92 27.79 9.97
N HIS A 372 -17.72 28.30 10.16
CA HIS A 372 -17.41 29.68 9.79
C HIS A 372 -17.26 29.77 8.26
N ILE A 373 -17.99 30.73 7.69
CA ILE A 373 -17.84 31.13 6.28
C ILE A 373 -16.72 32.15 6.18
#